data_ac6488a064532d856fe73bd1b959e6cd
#
_entry.id   ac6488a064532d856fe73bd1b959e6cd
#
_cell.length_a   1.000
_cell.length_b   1.000
_cell.length_c   1.000
_cell.angle_alpha   90.00
_cell.angle_beta   90.00
_cell.angle_gamma   90.00
#
_symmetry.space_group_name_H-M   'P 1'
#
loop_
_entity.id
_entity.type
_entity.pdbx_description
1 polymer ?
#
loop_
_entity_poly.entity_id
_entity_poly.type
_entity_poly.pdbx_seq_one_letter_code
_entity_poly.pdbx_strand_id
1 'polypeptide(L)'
;NDEPLIERVVTLTGDKISEKGNYWVRLGTPVDHLLAQVGYQYDERFPVFAGGPMMGLQLSDLNAPVTKLINCLLAPDHFEYGEPEPEQSCIRCSACSDACPVNLMPQQLYWYARSEDHQKSEEYCLKDCIECGVCAYVCPSHIPLIQYFRQEKAKIWEIKEKAKKAEEAKIRFEAKQARMEREEQERKARSQRAAEARREELAKQKGEDPVKAALERLKAKQAGSATNRETKTIVSEKAEILPDNHELMEQRKARR
;
A
#
# COMPACT_ATOMS: atom_id res chain seq x y z
N ASN A 1 25.56 -11.29 -22.66
CA ASN A 1 25.81 -12.58 -22.04
C ASN A 1 24.47 -13.09 -21.48
N ASP A 2 24.08 -14.30 -21.80
CA ASP A 2 22.81 -14.91 -21.32
C ASP A 2 22.93 -15.56 -19.92
N GLU A 3 23.90 -15.10 -19.13
CA GLU A 3 24.15 -15.60 -17.79
C GLU A 3 23.37 -14.78 -16.75
N PRO A 4 22.65 -15.42 -15.83
CA PRO A 4 21.94 -14.72 -14.77
C PRO A 4 22.94 -14.13 -13.75
N LEU A 5 22.64 -12.94 -13.22
CA LEU A 5 23.41 -12.34 -12.14
C LEU A 5 23.07 -13.07 -10.83
N ILE A 6 23.95 -14.00 -10.41
CA ILE A 6 23.75 -14.81 -9.20
C ILE A 6 24.67 -14.42 -8.05
N GLU A 7 25.74 -13.68 -8.32
CA GLU A 7 26.73 -13.24 -7.33
C GLU A 7 27.23 -11.85 -7.64
N ARG A 8 27.81 -11.22 -6.65
CA ARG A 8 28.44 -9.90 -6.79
C ARG A 8 29.60 -9.75 -5.80
N VAL A 9 30.46 -8.77 -6.05
CA VAL A 9 31.47 -8.36 -5.08
C VAL A 9 30.83 -7.50 -4.01
N VAL A 10 31.08 -7.85 -2.75
CA VAL A 10 30.68 -7.08 -1.56
C VAL A 10 31.92 -6.78 -0.73
N THR A 11 32.10 -5.52 -0.38
CA THR A 11 33.17 -5.07 0.52
C THR A 11 32.74 -5.29 1.97
N LEU A 12 33.55 -6.02 2.74
CA LEU A 12 33.36 -6.18 4.18
C LEU A 12 34.42 -5.38 4.92
N THR A 13 33.98 -4.42 5.76
CA THR A 13 34.88 -3.48 6.43
C THR A 13 34.33 -3.05 7.79
N GLY A 14 35.13 -2.37 8.56
CA GLY A 14 34.83 -1.94 9.93
C GLY A 14 35.74 -2.63 10.94
N ASP A 15 35.95 -1.99 12.10
CA ASP A 15 36.94 -2.49 13.07
C ASP A 15 36.46 -3.70 13.88
N LYS A 16 35.17 -4.05 13.78
CA LYS A 16 34.62 -5.30 14.33
C LYS A 16 34.82 -6.52 13.40
N ILE A 17 35.44 -6.35 12.22
CA ILE A 17 35.73 -7.42 11.28
C ILE A 17 37.24 -7.70 11.29
N SER A 18 37.61 -8.95 11.52
CA SER A 18 39.01 -9.35 11.53
C SER A 18 39.64 -9.41 10.14
N GLU A 19 38.92 -9.97 9.17
CA GLU A 19 39.38 -10.12 7.77
C GLU A 19 38.61 -9.16 6.86
N LYS A 20 39.13 -7.94 6.74
CA LYS A 20 38.53 -6.92 5.86
C LYS A 20 38.90 -7.19 4.40
N GLY A 21 37.98 -6.97 3.45
CA GLY A 21 38.25 -7.16 2.03
C GLY A 21 37.04 -7.19 1.12
N ASN A 22 37.30 -7.58 -0.13
CA ASN A 22 36.27 -7.73 -1.15
C ASN A 22 36.02 -9.21 -1.40
N TYR A 23 34.77 -9.61 -1.29
CA TYR A 23 34.34 -11.01 -1.37
C TYR A 23 33.31 -11.20 -2.47
N TRP A 24 33.43 -12.30 -3.22
CA TRP A 24 32.37 -12.76 -4.09
C TRP A 24 31.28 -13.40 -3.26
N VAL A 25 30.09 -12.84 -3.30
CA VAL A 25 28.97 -13.25 -2.49
C VAL A 25 27.78 -13.59 -3.37
N ARG A 26 27.16 -14.75 -3.16
CA ARG A 26 25.92 -15.13 -3.84
C ARG A 26 24.76 -14.31 -3.32
N LEU A 27 23.89 -13.87 -4.23
CA LEU A 27 22.65 -13.17 -3.86
C LEU A 27 21.75 -14.10 -3.03
N GLY A 28 21.18 -13.57 -1.96
CA GLY A 28 20.38 -14.33 -1.02
C GLY A 28 21.16 -14.90 0.18
N THR A 29 22.50 -14.78 0.21
CA THR A 29 23.30 -15.19 1.39
C THR A 29 22.96 -14.29 2.58
N PRO A 30 22.63 -14.84 3.77
CA PRO A 30 22.40 -14.05 4.98
C PRO A 30 23.63 -13.27 5.40
N VAL A 31 23.46 -12.04 5.89
CA VAL A 31 24.57 -11.18 6.29
C VAL A 31 25.32 -11.76 7.49
N ASP A 32 24.64 -12.37 8.46
CA ASP A 32 25.26 -12.99 9.63
C ASP A 32 26.24 -14.11 9.23
N HIS A 33 25.86 -14.93 8.23
CA HIS A 33 26.71 -15.99 7.70
C HIS A 33 28.01 -15.44 7.11
N LEU A 34 27.94 -14.33 6.37
CA LEU A 34 29.13 -13.66 5.81
C LEU A 34 30.02 -13.08 6.91
N LEU A 35 29.41 -12.40 7.85
CA LEU A 35 30.11 -11.78 8.97
C LEU A 35 30.80 -12.82 9.83
N ALA A 36 30.18 -13.98 10.07
CA ALA A 36 30.79 -15.09 10.79
C ALA A 36 32.05 -15.62 10.11
N GLN A 37 32.07 -15.66 8.76
CA GLN A 37 33.23 -16.14 7.99
C GLN A 37 34.45 -15.23 8.08
N VAL A 38 34.24 -13.91 8.28
CA VAL A 38 35.32 -12.90 8.35
C VAL A 38 35.70 -12.51 9.78
N GLY A 39 35.28 -13.31 10.75
CA GLY A 39 35.66 -13.09 12.16
C GLY A 39 35.01 -11.85 12.78
N TYR A 40 33.75 -11.60 12.45
CA TYR A 40 32.98 -10.51 13.06
C TYR A 40 32.75 -10.74 14.56
N GLN A 41 32.97 -9.70 15.33
CA GLN A 41 32.71 -9.68 16.76
C GLN A 41 31.39 -8.96 17.04
N TYR A 42 30.35 -9.74 17.31
CA TYR A 42 29.03 -9.19 17.62
C TYR A 42 29.05 -8.31 18.87
N ASP A 43 28.44 -7.13 18.77
CA ASP A 43 28.25 -6.21 19.88
C ASP A 43 26.96 -5.43 19.65
N GLU A 44 25.99 -5.58 20.57
CA GLU A 44 24.67 -4.92 20.45
C GLU A 44 24.73 -3.39 20.38
N ARG A 45 25.82 -2.80 20.91
CA ARG A 45 26.00 -1.34 20.92
C ARG A 45 26.33 -0.77 19.55
N PHE A 46 26.86 -1.61 18.66
CA PHE A 46 27.34 -1.16 17.35
C PHE A 46 26.56 -1.84 16.23
N PRO A 47 25.75 -1.07 15.51
CA PRO A 47 24.95 -1.61 14.42
C PRO A 47 25.81 -1.94 13.19
N VAL A 48 25.37 -2.91 12.40
CA VAL A 48 25.93 -3.19 11.08
C VAL A 48 25.18 -2.38 10.04
N PHE A 49 25.92 -1.76 9.11
CA PHE A 49 25.35 -0.97 8.03
C PHE A 49 25.49 -1.68 6.69
N ALA A 50 24.44 -1.69 5.91
CA ALA A 50 24.46 -2.05 4.49
C ALA A 50 24.70 -0.78 3.67
N GLY A 51 25.89 -0.66 3.08
CA GLY A 51 26.36 0.52 2.36
C GLY A 51 27.57 1.17 3.01
N GLY A 52 27.99 2.32 2.46
CA GLY A 52 29.12 3.07 2.98
C GLY A 52 28.79 3.88 4.23
N PRO A 53 29.81 4.46 4.90
CA PRO A 53 29.63 5.13 6.20
C PRO A 53 28.69 6.34 6.18
N MET A 54 28.59 7.05 5.06
CA MET A 54 27.75 8.25 4.96
C MET A 54 26.32 7.97 4.49
N MET A 55 26.10 6.91 3.73
CA MET A 55 24.83 6.61 3.06
C MET A 55 24.29 5.22 3.40
N GLY A 56 24.97 4.46 4.24
CA GLY A 56 24.57 3.13 4.65
C GLY A 56 23.24 3.13 5.42
N LEU A 57 22.52 2.02 5.28
CA LEU A 57 21.32 1.75 6.05
C LEU A 57 21.66 0.80 7.20
N GLN A 58 21.29 1.17 8.41
CA GLN A 58 21.42 0.29 9.56
C GLN A 58 20.55 -0.96 9.36
N LEU A 59 21.16 -2.12 9.52
CA LEU A 59 20.43 -3.40 9.50
C LEU A 59 19.82 -3.67 10.87
N SER A 60 18.53 -3.89 10.91
CA SER A 60 17.79 -4.28 12.11
C SER A 60 17.92 -5.78 12.41
N ASP A 61 18.19 -6.59 11.37
CA ASP A 61 18.34 -8.03 11.46
C ASP A 61 19.47 -8.48 10.54
N LEU A 62 20.43 -9.21 11.09
CA LEU A 62 21.56 -9.76 10.35
C LEU A 62 21.20 -11.01 9.52
N ASN A 63 20.01 -11.60 9.72
CA ASN A 63 19.49 -12.63 8.84
C ASN A 63 19.04 -12.07 7.47
N ALA A 64 19.05 -10.74 7.31
CA ALA A 64 18.72 -10.10 6.04
C ALA A 64 19.62 -10.65 4.92
N PRO A 65 19.05 -11.01 3.74
CA PRO A 65 19.84 -11.55 2.64
C PRO A 65 20.60 -10.45 1.90
N VAL A 66 21.77 -10.78 1.38
CA VAL A 66 22.49 -9.91 0.43
C VAL A 66 21.68 -9.76 -0.85
N THR A 67 21.33 -8.53 -1.19
CA THR A 67 20.60 -8.18 -2.40
C THR A 67 21.49 -7.55 -3.47
N LYS A 68 20.96 -7.32 -4.67
CA LYS A 68 21.67 -6.62 -5.75
C LYS A 68 22.10 -5.19 -5.39
N LEU A 69 21.51 -4.59 -4.37
CA LEU A 69 21.81 -3.21 -3.95
C LEU A 69 22.96 -3.14 -2.96
N ILE A 70 23.23 -4.22 -2.21
CA ILE A 70 24.28 -4.24 -1.18
C ILE A 70 25.63 -4.42 -1.86
N ASN A 71 26.49 -3.41 -1.76
CA ASN A 71 27.87 -3.42 -2.26
C ASN A 71 28.91 -3.37 -1.15
N CYS A 72 28.50 -3.03 0.07
CA CYS A 72 29.35 -2.92 1.24
C CYS A 72 28.57 -3.30 2.49
N LEU A 73 29.24 -3.95 3.43
CA LEU A 73 28.79 -4.14 4.81
C LEU A 73 29.86 -3.53 5.73
N LEU A 74 29.42 -2.59 6.55
CA LEU A 74 30.28 -1.89 7.51
C LEU A 74 29.87 -2.31 8.93
N ALA A 75 30.80 -2.90 9.66
CA ALA A 75 30.65 -3.24 11.07
C ALA A 75 31.63 -2.41 11.91
N PRO A 76 31.25 -1.20 12.31
CA PRO A 76 32.12 -0.25 13.00
C PRO A 76 32.31 -0.61 14.48
N ASP A 77 33.32 -0.04 15.12
CA ASP A 77 33.48 -0.02 16.56
C ASP A 77 33.22 1.39 17.12
N HIS A 78 33.57 1.62 18.37
CA HIS A 78 33.40 2.90 19.05
C HIS A 78 34.27 4.05 18.52
N PHE A 79 35.33 3.75 17.76
CA PHE A 79 36.17 4.76 17.13
C PHE A 79 35.57 5.22 15.80
N GLU A 80 34.94 4.30 15.07
CA GLU A 80 34.31 4.58 13.77
C GLU A 80 32.87 5.07 13.93
N TYR A 81 32.17 4.66 14.98
CA TYR A 81 30.78 4.99 15.28
C TYR A 81 30.64 5.51 16.71
N GLY A 82 30.85 6.81 16.86
CA GLY A 82 30.64 7.51 18.12
C GLY A 82 29.17 7.69 18.47
N GLU A 83 28.91 8.15 19.69
CA GLU A 83 27.55 8.54 20.06
C GLU A 83 27.07 9.69 19.16
N PRO A 84 25.87 9.59 18.55
CA PRO A 84 25.35 10.63 17.66
C PRO A 84 25.13 11.91 18.48
N GLU A 85 25.69 13.01 17.99
CA GLU A 85 25.44 14.31 18.59
C GLU A 85 23.97 14.72 18.41
N PRO A 86 23.37 15.38 19.43
CA PRO A 86 21.96 15.76 19.37
C PRO A 86 21.73 16.81 18.25
N GLU A 87 20.62 16.64 17.53
CA GLU A 87 20.18 17.59 16.51
C GLU A 87 19.94 18.97 17.12
N GLN A 88 20.54 19.99 16.53
CA GLN A 88 20.36 21.39 16.91
C GLN A 88 19.57 22.15 15.83
N SER A 89 19.11 23.35 16.20
CA SER A 89 18.38 24.21 15.26
C SER A 89 19.27 24.65 14.09
N CYS A 90 18.71 24.65 12.89
CA CYS A 90 19.41 25.09 11.69
C CYS A 90 19.82 26.58 11.79
N ILE A 91 21.12 26.87 11.69
CA ILE A 91 21.69 28.22 11.73
C ILE A 91 21.72 28.90 10.36
N ARG A 92 21.22 28.30 9.30
CA ARG A 92 21.16 28.81 7.93
C ARG A 92 22.52 29.16 7.33
N CYS A 93 23.55 28.38 7.60
CA CYS A 93 24.92 28.61 7.14
C CYS A 93 25.16 28.29 5.65
N SER A 94 24.22 27.67 4.97
CA SER A 94 24.26 27.23 3.55
C SER A 94 25.28 26.15 3.21
N ALA A 95 26.11 25.67 4.13
CA ALA A 95 27.14 24.66 3.88
C ALA A 95 26.59 23.38 3.22
N CYS A 96 25.38 22.97 3.58
CA CYS A 96 24.72 21.80 2.98
C CYS A 96 24.37 22.02 1.49
N SER A 97 24.06 23.26 1.08
CA SER A 97 23.78 23.61 -0.32
C SER A 97 25.06 23.64 -1.14
N ASP A 98 26.10 24.25 -0.59
CA ASP A 98 27.41 24.37 -1.27
C ASP A 98 28.06 23.00 -1.47
N ALA A 99 27.84 22.07 -0.54
CA ALA A 99 28.37 20.72 -0.60
C ALA A 99 27.52 19.74 -1.45
N CYS A 100 26.33 20.16 -1.92
CA CYS A 100 25.43 19.27 -2.64
C CYS A 100 25.93 18.97 -4.07
N PRO A 101 26.24 17.70 -4.42
CA PRO A 101 26.79 17.37 -5.75
C PRO A 101 25.76 17.50 -6.89
N VAL A 102 24.46 17.55 -6.55
CA VAL A 102 23.35 17.71 -7.52
C VAL A 102 22.70 19.09 -7.43
N ASN A 103 23.34 20.05 -6.75
CA ASN A 103 22.91 21.46 -6.63
C ASN A 103 21.48 21.64 -6.12
N LEU A 104 21.06 20.80 -5.18
CA LEU A 104 19.79 20.98 -4.48
C LEU A 104 19.92 22.01 -3.34
N MET A 105 18.80 22.38 -2.76
CA MET A 105 18.71 23.21 -1.56
C MET A 105 18.31 22.40 -0.32
N PRO A 106 19.24 21.65 0.33
CA PRO A 106 18.91 20.72 1.41
C PRO A 106 18.25 21.41 2.60
N GLN A 107 18.59 22.66 2.89
CA GLN A 107 17.96 23.45 3.94
C GLN A 107 16.45 23.65 3.68
N GLN A 108 16.07 24.01 2.45
CA GLN A 108 14.66 24.22 2.09
C GLN A 108 13.90 22.87 2.14
N LEU A 109 14.50 21.85 1.54
CA LEU A 109 13.93 20.51 1.56
C LEU A 109 13.72 19.97 2.98
N TYR A 110 14.64 20.27 3.91
CA TYR A 110 14.48 19.93 5.32
C TYR A 110 13.25 20.60 5.95
N TRP A 111 13.03 21.90 5.69
CA TRP A 111 11.86 22.59 6.22
C TRP A 111 10.56 22.05 5.65
N TYR A 112 10.52 21.75 4.35
CA TYR A 112 9.33 21.18 3.71
C TYR A 112 9.05 19.76 4.20
N ALA A 113 10.08 18.92 4.32
CA ALA A 113 9.93 17.58 4.88
C ALA A 113 9.42 17.62 6.34
N ARG A 114 9.92 18.55 7.15
CA ARG A 114 9.50 18.73 8.54
C ARG A 114 8.08 19.29 8.68
N SER A 115 7.66 20.14 7.76
CA SER A 115 6.30 20.70 7.72
C SER A 115 5.30 19.82 6.98
N GLU A 116 5.73 18.67 6.44
CA GLU A 116 4.91 17.75 5.63
C GLU A 116 4.30 18.43 4.37
N ASP A 117 5.00 19.43 3.83
CA ASP A 117 4.61 20.08 2.58
C ASP A 117 5.18 19.30 1.38
N HIS A 118 4.53 18.16 1.10
CA HIS A 118 4.95 17.22 0.05
C HIS A 118 5.00 17.85 -1.34
N GLN A 119 4.10 18.81 -1.63
CA GLN A 119 4.06 19.47 -2.92
C GLN A 119 5.31 20.33 -3.13
N LYS A 120 5.70 21.14 -2.14
CA LYS A 120 6.93 21.92 -2.23
C LYS A 120 8.19 21.07 -2.23
N SER A 121 8.18 19.96 -1.48
CA SER A 121 9.28 19.00 -1.55
C SER A 121 9.51 18.48 -2.98
N GLU A 122 8.44 18.24 -3.74
CA GLU A 122 8.53 17.86 -5.16
C GLU A 122 8.95 19.01 -6.07
N GLU A 123 8.40 20.21 -5.89
CA GLU A 123 8.77 21.41 -6.65
C GLU A 123 10.26 21.74 -6.51
N TYR A 124 10.83 21.50 -5.32
CA TYR A 124 12.28 21.65 -5.04
C TYR A 124 13.09 20.41 -5.39
N CYS A 125 12.56 19.53 -6.22
CA CYS A 125 13.24 18.39 -6.81
C CYS A 125 13.83 17.40 -5.77
N LEU A 126 13.15 17.15 -4.65
CA LEU A 126 13.58 16.17 -3.66
C LEU A 126 13.86 14.80 -4.29
N LYS A 127 13.15 14.44 -5.35
CA LYS A 127 13.32 13.19 -6.09
C LYS A 127 14.74 13.02 -6.61
N ASP A 128 15.41 14.11 -7.01
CA ASP A 128 16.75 14.08 -7.63
C ASP A 128 17.87 13.95 -6.58
N CYS A 129 17.52 14.01 -5.29
CA CYS A 129 18.48 13.75 -4.22
C CYS A 129 18.99 12.31 -4.31
N ILE A 130 20.32 12.15 -4.46
CA ILE A 130 20.99 10.84 -4.54
C ILE A 130 21.32 10.23 -3.17
N GLU A 131 20.93 10.91 -2.08
CA GLU A 131 21.12 10.45 -0.68
C GLU A 131 22.59 10.18 -0.32
N CYS A 132 23.50 10.93 -0.88
CA CYS A 132 24.96 10.76 -0.68
C CYS A 132 25.45 11.05 0.74
N GLY A 133 24.68 11.72 1.58
CA GLY A 133 25.03 12.01 2.98
C GLY A 133 25.89 13.26 3.20
N VAL A 134 26.49 13.84 2.16
CA VAL A 134 27.44 14.97 2.29
C VAL A 134 26.82 16.16 3.01
N CYS A 135 25.56 16.51 2.72
CA CYS A 135 24.87 17.63 3.36
C CYS A 135 24.68 17.43 4.87
N ALA A 136 24.44 16.21 5.34
CA ALA A 136 24.38 15.89 6.76
C ALA A 136 25.76 15.94 7.41
N TYR A 137 26.78 15.45 6.71
CA TYR A 137 28.17 15.45 7.20
C TYR A 137 28.71 16.85 7.44
N VAL A 138 28.46 17.81 6.54
CA VAL A 138 28.93 19.20 6.69
C VAL A 138 28.04 20.06 7.57
N CYS A 139 26.97 19.53 8.12
CA CYS A 139 26.01 20.30 8.91
C CYS A 139 26.55 20.57 10.33
N PRO A 140 26.82 21.85 10.71
CA PRO A 140 27.32 22.16 12.05
C PRO A 140 26.23 22.00 13.14
N SER A 141 24.99 21.84 12.75
CA SER A 141 23.86 21.60 13.67
C SER A 141 23.49 20.10 13.77
N HIS A 142 24.30 19.21 13.23
CA HIS A 142 24.14 17.75 13.29
C HIS A 142 22.75 17.26 12.86
N ILE A 143 22.10 17.97 11.90
CA ILE A 143 20.78 17.62 11.41
C ILE A 143 20.90 16.40 10.49
N PRO A 144 20.16 15.30 10.75
CA PRO A 144 20.21 14.10 9.94
C PRO A 144 19.37 14.26 8.64
N LEU A 145 19.78 15.20 7.77
CA LEU A 145 19.05 15.63 6.58
C LEU A 145 18.61 14.46 5.69
N ILE A 146 19.48 13.45 5.54
CA ILE A 146 19.17 12.29 4.69
C ILE A 146 18.02 11.47 5.24
N GLN A 147 17.89 11.34 6.55
CA GLN A 147 16.78 10.61 7.16
C GLN A 147 15.45 11.31 6.89
N TYR A 148 15.41 12.64 7.01
CA TYR A 148 14.24 13.44 6.64
C TYR A 148 13.87 13.27 5.16
N PHE A 149 14.87 13.29 4.27
CA PHE A 149 14.64 13.14 2.82
C PHE A 149 14.15 11.74 2.45
N ARG A 150 14.67 10.69 3.09
CA ARG A 150 14.20 9.32 2.88
C ARG A 150 12.76 9.15 3.35
N GLN A 151 12.43 9.68 4.53
CA GLN A 151 11.06 9.62 5.06
C GLN A 151 10.09 10.39 4.16
N GLU A 152 10.46 11.58 3.73
CA GLU A 152 9.63 12.41 2.86
C GLU A 152 9.41 11.76 1.49
N LYS A 153 10.45 11.21 0.87
CA LYS A 153 10.33 10.45 -0.38
C LYS A 153 9.40 9.25 -0.23
N ALA A 154 9.49 8.53 0.89
CA ALA A 154 8.64 7.38 1.16
C ALA A 154 7.16 7.81 1.30
N LYS A 155 6.87 8.89 2.01
CA LYS A 155 5.52 9.47 2.16
C LYS A 155 4.94 9.90 0.81
N ILE A 156 5.73 10.65 0.02
CA ILE A 156 5.31 11.11 -1.31
C ILE A 156 5.00 9.90 -2.21
N TRP A 157 5.85 8.88 -2.19
CA TRP A 157 5.62 7.66 -2.96
C TRP A 157 4.34 6.94 -2.52
N GLU A 158 4.12 6.80 -1.21
CA GLU A 158 2.93 6.17 -0.66
C GLU A 158 1.64 6.90 -1.05
N ILE A 159 1.64 8.25 -0.99
CA ILE A 159 0.50 9.07 -1.40
C ILE A 159 0.18 8.86 -2.88
N LYS A 160 1.21 8.89 -3.75
CA LYS A 160 1.03 8.66 -5.19
C LYS A 160 0.53 7.25 -5.50
N GLU A 161 1.06 6.25 -4.83
CA GLU A 161 0.64 4.86 -5.04
C GLU A 161 -0.81 4.63 -4.56
N LYS A 162 -1.19 5.24 -3.43
CA LYS A 162 -2.59 5.23 -2.96
C LYS A 162 -3.53 5.92 -3.94
N ALA A 163 -3.15 7.08 -4.45
CA ALA A 163 -3.94 7.81 -5.45
C ALA A 163 -4.11 7.01 -6.74
N LYS A 164 -3.03 6.39 -7.23
CA LYS A 164 -3.06 5.52 -8.41
C LYS A 164 -3.98 4.31 -8.21
N LYS A 165 -3.86 3.63 -7.07
CA LYS A 165 -4.72 2.48 -6.74
C LYS A 165 -6.20 2.87 -6.62
N ALA A 166 -6.48 4.04 -6.04
CA ALA A 166 -7.84 4.57 -5.95
C ALA A 166 -8.44 4.85 -7.34
N GLU A 167 -7.68 5.46 -8.23
CA GLU A 167 -8.13 5.74 -9.59
C GLU A 167 -8.36 4.44 -10.40
N GLU A 168 -7.44 3.48 -10.31
CA GLU A 168 -7.62 2.16 -10.95
C GLU A 168 -8.84 1.40 -10.39
N ALA A 169 -9.10 1.52 -9.08
CA ALA A 169 -10.28 0.91 -8.47
C ALA A 169 -11.57 1.57 -8.95
N LYS A 170 -11.58 2.91 -9.09
CA LYS A 170 -12.70 3.68 -9.62
C LYS A 170 -13.03 3.27 -11.05
N ILE A 171 -12.02 3.24 -11.93
CA ILE A 171 -12.18 2.82 -13.32
C ILE A 171 -12.77 1.39 -13.42
N ARG A 172 -12.24 0.46 -12.61
CA ARG A 172 -12.75 -0.92 -12.57
C ARG A 172 -14.20 -0.99 -12.08
N PHE A 173 -14.55 -0.19 -11.10
CA PHE A 173 -15.91 -0.12 -10.57
C PHE A 173 -16.90 0.43 -11.61
N GLU A 174 -16.57 1.55 -12.25
CA GLU A 174 -17.38 2.16 -13.30
C GLU A 174 -17.58 1.21 -14.49
N ALA A 175 -16.51 0.55 -14.94
CA ALA A 175 -16.59 -0.45 -15.99
C ALA A 175 -17.49 -1.65 -15.62
N LYS A 176 -17.43 -2.09 -14.36
CA LYS A 176 -18.31 -3.15 -13.84
C LYS A 176 -19.77 -2.71 -13.82
N GLN A 177 -20.05 -1.50 -13.35
CA GLN A 177 -21.41 -0.96 -13.33
C GLN A 177 -21.98 -0.85 -14.74
N ALA A 178 -21.24 -0.25 -15.67
CA ALA A 178 -21.66 -0.11 -17.05
C ALA A 178 -21.92 -1.46 -17.73
N ARG A 179 -21.16 -2.51 -17.38
CA ARG A 179 -21.42 -3.87 -17.87
C ARG A 179 -22.71 -4.42 -17.29
N MET A 180 -22.92 -4.30 -15.98
CA MET A 180 -24.13 -4.81 -15.34
C MET A 180 -25.40 -4.10 -15.83
N GLU A 181 -25.33 -2.80 -16.05
CA GLU A 181 -26.45 -2.03 -16.61
C GLU A 181 -26.79 -2.50 -18.04
N ARG A 182 -25.78 -2.74 -18.89
CA ARG A 182 -25.99 -3.29 -20.25
C ARG A 182 -26.61 -4.68 -20.20
N GLU A 183 -26.09 -5.57 -19.36
CA GLU A 183 -26.62 -6.92 -19.19
C GLU A 183 -28.09 -6.88 -18.67
N GLU A 184 -28.41 -5.96 -17.78
CA GLU A 184 -29.78 -5.77 -17.30
C GLU A 184 -30.71 -5.24 -18.40
N GLN A 185 -30.26 -4.25 -19.17
CA GLN A 185 -31.02 -3.72 -20.30
C GLN A 185 -31.25 -4.79 -21.38
N GLU A 186 -30.23 -5.56 -21.72
CA GLU A 186 -30.34 -6.68 -22.65
C GLU A 186 -31.30 -7.75 -22.16
N ARG A 187 -31.25 -8.09 -20.88
CA ARG A 187 -32.19 -9.03 -20.25
C ARG A 187 -33.62 -8.52 -20.32
N LYS A 188 -33.83 -7.24 -20.00
CA LYS A 188 -35.16 -6.60 -20.09
C LYS A 188 -35.66 -6.59 -21.55
N ALA A 189 -34.82 -6.18 -22.48
CA ALA A 189 -35.16 -6.16 -23.90
C ALA A 189 -35.47 -7.57 -24.46
N ARG A 190 -34.69 -8.58 -24.06
CA ARG A 190 -34.94 -9.99 -24.42
C ARG A 190 -36.27 -10.49 -23.86
N SER A 191 -36.58 -10.15 -22.60
CA SER A 191 -37.84 -10.51 -21.97
C SER A 191 -39.04 -9.83 -22.66
N GLN A 192 -38.90 -8.54 -23.02
CA GLN A 192 -39.95 -7.81 -23.75
C GLN A 192 -40.20 -8.41 -25.14
N ARG A 193 -39.15 -8.67 -25.92
CA ARG A 193 -39.26 -9.31 -27.25
C ARG A 193 -39.92 -10.69 -27.16
N ALA A 194 -39.55 -11.50 -26.15
CA ALA A 194 -40.18 -12.80 -25.93
C ALA A 194 -41.67 -12.68 -25.55
N ALA A 195 -42.03 -11.68 -24.73
CA ALA A 195 -43.42 -11.41 -24.38
C ALA A 195 -44.25 -10.91 -25.59
N GLU A 196 -43.67 -10.04 -26.42
CA GLU A 196 -44.30 -9.55 -27.65
C GLU A 196 -44.52 -10.69 -28.67
N ALA A 197 -43.48 -11.50 -28.92
CA ALA A 197 -43.59 -12.66 -29.81
C ALA A 197 -44.69 -13.62 -29.34
N ARG A 198 -44.77 -13.87 -28.03
CA ARG A 198 -45.82 -14.72 -27.46
C ARG A 198 -47.21 -14.12 -27.60
N ARG A 199 -47.36 -12.80 -27.47
CA ARG A 199 -48.62 -12.10 -27.70
C ARG A 199 -49.05 -12.18 -29.18
N GLU A 200 -48.11 -12.04 -30.11
CA GLU A 200 -48.38 -12.18 -31.55
C GLU A 200 -48.79 -13.61 -31.92
N GLU A 201 -48.16 -14.62 -31.35
CA GLU A 201 -48.54 -16.01 -31.57
C GLU A 201 -49.96 -16.30 -31.02
N LEU A 202 -50.31 -15.82 -29.83
CA LEU A 202 -51.65 -15.95 -29.25
C LEU A 202 -52.71 -15.20 -30.07
N ALA A 203 -52.38 -14.03 -30.59
CA ALA A 203 -53.27 -13.27 -31.48
C ALA A 203 -53.55 -14.01 -32.81
N LYS A 204 -52.57 -14.72 -33.35
CA LYS A 204 -52.73 -15.56 -34.56
C LYS A 204 -53.56 -16.81 -34.31
N GLN A 205 -53.55 -17.37 -33.09
CA GLN A 205 -54.29 -18.59 -32.73
C GLN A 205 -55.77 -18.36 -32.28
N LYS A 206 -56.26 -17.12 -32.34
CA LYS A 206 -57.66 -16.76 -31.93
C LYS A 206 -58.11 -17.26 -30.57
N GLY A 207 -57.18 -17.48 -29.62
CA GLY A 207 -57.43 -17.94 -28.28
C GLY A 207 -57.29 -16.82 -27.25
N GLU A 208 -58.05 -16.91 -26.14
CA GLU A 208 -57.81 -16.01 -24.98
C GLU A 208 -56.43 -16.21 -24.39
N ASP A 209 -55.77 -15.11 -24.09
CA ASP A 209 -54.39 -15.13 -23.52
C ASP A 209 -54.39 -15.86 -22.17
N PRO A 210 -53.80 -17.06 -22.04
CA PRO A 210 -53.83 -17.85 -20.84
C PRO A 210 -53.17 -17.14 -19.64
N VAL A 211 -52.27 -16.19 -19.93
CA VAL A 211 -51.62 -15.36 -18.86
C VAL A 211 -52.59 -14.31 -18.35
N LYS A 212 -53.41 -13.68 -19.22
CA LYS A 212 -54.47 -12.77 -18.77
C LYS A 212 -55.51 -13.49 -17.96
N ALA A 213 -55.96 -14.65 -18.41
CA ALA A 213 -56.91 -15.48 -17.69
C ALA A 213 -56.34 -15.96 -16.32
N ALA A 214 -55.06 -16.31 -16.25
CA ALA A 214 -54.40 -16.67 -14.98
C ALA A 214 -54.23 -15.49 -14.05
N LEU A 215 -53.91 -14.30 -14.57
CA LEU A 215 -53.77 -13.05 -13.80
C LEU A 215 -55.15 -12.56 -13.25
N GLU A 216 -56.20 -12.70 -14.02
CA GLU A 216 -57.57 -12.43 -13.54
C GLU A 216 -58.02 -13.42 -12.50
N ARG A 217 -57.67 -14.71 -12.64
CA ARG A 217 -57.91 -15.72 -11.57
C ARG A 217 -57.16 -15.42 -10.28
N LEU A 218 -55.91 -14.95 -10.39
CA LEU A 218 -55.11 -14.53 -9.22
C LEU A 218 -55.70 -13.26 -8.57
N LYS A 219 -56.09 -12.26 -9.36
CA LYS A 219 -56.76 -11.06 -8.85
C LYS A 219 -58.11 -11.37 -8.20
N ALA A 220 -58.90 -12.27 -8.81
CA ALA A 220 -60.16 -12.73 -8.22
C ALA A 220 -59.95 -13.49 -6.91
N LYS A 221 -58.91 -14.34 -6.82
CA LYS A 221 -58.51 -15.01 -5.57
C LYS A 221 -58.04 -14.04 -4.50
N GLN A 222 -57.29 -13.01 -4.87
CA GLN A 222 -56.84 -11.97 -3.94
C GLN A 222 -57.99 -11.08 -3.46
N ALA A 223 -58.92 -10.73 -4.33
CA ALA A 223 -60.12 -10.00 -3.98
C ALA A 223 -61.04 -10.81 -3.06
N GLY A 224 -61.20 -12.12 -3.31
CA GLY A 224 -61.96 -13.02 -2.41
C GLY A 224 -61.27 -13.31 -1.08
N SER A 225 -59.96 -13.15 -0.99
CA SER A 225 -59.20 -13.32 0.24
C SER A 225 -59.12 -12.04 1.09
N ALA A 226 -59.40 -10.88 0.49
CA ALA A 226 -59.38 -9.61 1.22
C ALA A 226 -60.62 -9.38 2.11
N THR A 227 -61.70 -10.12 1.88
CA THR A 227 -62.93 -10.02 2.70
C THR A 227 -62.92 -10.88 3.98
N ASN A 228 -61.88 -11.67 4.23
CA ASN A 228 -61.82 -12.55 5.40
C ASN A 228 -60.50 -12.50 6.17
N ARG A 229 -59.83 -11.33 6.16
CA ARG A 229 -58.73 -11.04 7.08
C ARG A 229 -59.15 -9.86 7.97
N GLU A 230 -60.03 -10.14 8.93
CA GLU A 230 -60.03 -9.37 10.17
C GLU A 230 -58.65 -9.60 10.81
N THR A 231 -57.78 -8.61 10.70
CA THR A 231 -56.57 -8.55 11.47
C THR A 231 -56.93 -8.48 12.94
N LYS A 232 -56.98 -9.62 13.62
CA LYS A 232 -56.90 -9.65 15.08
C LYS A 232 -55.52 -9.12 15.44
N THR A 233 -55.44 -7.85 15.74
CA THR A 233 -54.35 -7.26 16.49
C THR A 233 -54.41 -7.86 17.89
N ILE A 234 -53.61 -8.90 18.11
CA ILE A 234 -53.32 -9.38 19.47
C ILE A 234 -52.34 -8.35 20.04
N VAL A 235 -52.90 -7.37 20.74
CA VAL A 235 -52.12 -6.51 21.64
C VAL A 235 -51.81 -7.38 22.85
N SER A 236 -50.63 -7.97 22.91
CA SER A 236 -50.12 -8.56 24.12
C SER A 236 -49.64 -7.42 25.04
N GLU A 237 -50.24 -7.34 26.24
CA GLU A 237 -49.92 -6.38 27.31
C GLU A 237 -48.54 -6.60 27.96
N LYS A 238 -47.58 -7.17 27.25
CA LYS A 238 -46.17 -7.21 27.68
C LYS A 238 -45.32 -6.74 26.55
N ALA A 239 -44.75 -5.54 26.72
CA ALA A 239 -43.73 -4.99 25.88
C ALA A 239 -42.45 -5.83 25.97
N GLU A 240 -42.41 -6.98 25.29
CA GLU A 240 -41.18 -7.66 24.96
C GLU A 240 -40.63 -7.03 23.70
N ILE A 241 -39.51 -6.38 23.86
CA ILE A 241 -38.68 -5.83 22.76
C ILE A 241 -38.34 -7.02 21.85
N LEU A 242 -38.86 -7.04 20.64
CA LEU A 242 -38.50 -8.03 19.62
C LEU A 242 -36.99 -7.87 19.35
N PRO A 243 -36.22 -8.99 19.34
CA PRO A 243 -34.79 -8.91 19.06
C PRO A 243 -34.59 -8.35 17.68
N ASP A 244 -33.67 -7.39 17.60
CA ASP A 244 -33.28 -6.71 16.38
C ASP A 244 -32.78 -7.75 15.37
N ASN A 245 -33.27 -7.69 14.14
CA ASN A 245 -32.91 -8.59 13.05
C ASN A 245 -31.41 -8.48 12.65
N HIS A 246 -30.67 -7.57 13.24
CA HIS A 246 -29.27 -7.31 12.97
C HIS A 246 -28.40 -8.52 13.32
N GLU A 247 -28.62 -9.17 14.44
CA GLU A 247 -27.87 -10.37 14.86
C GLU A 247 -28.09 -11.56 13.93
N LEU A 248 -29.31 -11.74 13.43
CA LEU A 248 -29.61 -12.80 12.45
C LEU A 248 -28.96 -12.56 11.10
N MET A 249 -28.78 -11.32 10.70
CA MET A 249 -28.08 -10.94 9.47
C MET A 249 -26.55 -11.13 9.62
N GLU A 250 -25.98 -10.87 10.77
CA GLU A 250 -24.57 -11.14 11.05
C GLU A 250 -24.25 -12.62 11.10
N GLN A 251 -25.09 -13.43 11.73
CA GLN A 251 -24.93 -14.89 11.73
C GLN A 251 -25.02 -15.50 10.33
N ARG A 252 -25.82 -14.92 9.42
CA ARG A 252 -25.89 -15.34 8.02
C ARG A 252 -24.66 -14.92 7.22
N LYS A 253 -24.03 -13.78 7.55
CA LYS A 253 -22.74 -13.36 6.95
C LYS A 253 -21.57 -14.23 7.41
N ALA A 254 -21.56 -14.65 8.65
CA ALA A 254 -20.49 -15.50 9.20
C ALA A 254 -20.53 -16.96 8.70
N ARG A 255 -21.63 -17.41 8.09
CA ARG A 255 -21.79 -18.76 7.52
C ARG A 255 -21.54 -18.82 5.99
N ARG A 256 -21.17 -17.72 5.37
CA ARG A 256 -20.71 -17.62 3.96
C ARG A 256 -19.22 -17.38 3.87
#